data_8d1dd8684e3f40de3d41ff751697f2eb
#
_entry.id   8d1dd8684e3f40de3d41ff751697f2eb
#
_cell.length_a   1.000
_cell.length_b   1.000
_cell.length_c   1.000
_cell.angle_alpha   90.00
_cell.angle_beta   90.00
_cell.angle_gamma   90.00
#
_symmetry.space_group_name_H-M   'P 1'
#
loop_
_entity.id
_entity.type
_entity.pdbx_description
1 polymer ?
#
loop_
_entity_poly.entity_id
_entity_poly.type
_entity_poly.pdbx_seq_one_letter_code
_entity_poly.pdbx_strand_id
1 'polypeptide(L)'
;EPFSGMDPLLRRRTIRMIKDWGRQGKSIIVSSHILHEIESMTQNILLINQGRILAEGDVHQIRDLIDTHPHTVHIRADDPRALARQFLAYDDVIGLEFDGDAVVVQTNRPDTFYMRLTELAAEGALGTVHEVTSPDDNLQAVFQYLVKA
;
A
#
# COMPACT_ATOMS: atom_id res chain seq x y z
N GLU A 1 -8.85 9.56 19.30
CA GLU A 1 -9.97 8.91 18.55
C GLU A 1 -11.03 9.96 18.14
N PRO A 2 -10.68 10.95 17.28
CA PRO A 2 -11.60 12.05 16.96
C PRO A 2 -12.81 11.57 16.11
N PHE A 3 -12.75 10.39 15.51
CA PHE A 3 -13.76 9.89 14.58
C PHE A 3 -14.70 8.85 15.21
N SER A 4 -14.49 8.49 16.48
CA SER A 4 -15.30 7.50 17.19
C SER A 4 -16.76 7.96 17.25
N GLY A 5 -17.67 7.09 16.87
CA GLY A 5 -19.12 7.38 16.88
C GLY A 5 -19.62 8.34 15.78
N MET A 6 -18.74 8.79 14.87
CA MET A 6 -19.15 9.62 13.74
C MET A 6 -19.74 8.79 12.59
N ASP A 7 -20.81 9.31 11.98
CA ASP A 7 -21.27 8.79 10.70
C ASP A 7 -20.25 9.03 9.57
N PRO A 8 -20.30 8.28 8.46
CA PRO A 8 -19.30 8.38 7.39
C PRO A 8 -19.20 9.76 6.74
N LEU A 9 -20.29 10.52 6.68
CA LEU A 9 -20.31 11.85 6.07
C LEU A 9 -19.64 12.88 6.97
N LEU A 10 -19.95 12.86 8.26
CA LEU A 10 -19.35 13.73 9.26
C LEU A 10 -17.84 13.43 9.37
N ARG A 11 -17.46 12.16 9.37
CA ARG A 11 -16.07 11.72 9.40
C ARG A 11 -15.27 12.30 8.23
N ARG A 12 -15.76 12.21 6.99
CA ARG A 12 -15.12 12.80 5.80
C ARG A 12 -14.97 14.32 5.91
N ARG A 13 -15.98 15.01 6.48
CA ARG A 13 -15.92 16.47 6.69
C ARG A 13 -14.85 16.82 7.71
N THR A 14 -14.77 16.08 8.81
CA THR A 14 -13.77 16.29 9.87
C THR A 14 -12.34 16.05 9.37
N ILE A 15 -12.11 14.99 8.61
CA ILE A 15 -10.82 14.71 7.96
C ILE A 15 -10.42 15.90 7.05
N ARG A 16 -11.33 16.39 6.23
CA ARG A 16 -11.08 17.55 5.35
C ARG A 16 -10.72 18.79 6.15
N MET A 17 -11.46 19.08 7.21
CA MET A 17 -11.21 20.22 8.10
C MET A 17 -9.82 20.14 8.75
N ILE A 18 -9.40 18.96 9.22
CA ILE A 18 -8.07 18.73 9.80
C ILE A 18 -6.98 18.99 8.74
N LYS A 19 -7.15 18.48 7.52
CA LYS A 19 -6.22 18.76 6.41
C LYS A 19 -6.11 20.24 6.09
N ASP A 20 -7.23 20.95 6.07
CA ASP A 20 -7.26 22.39 5.80
C ASP A 20 -6.57 23.20 6.90
N TRP A 21 -6.70 22.79 8.15
CA TRP A 21 -5.95 23.41 9.26
C TRP A 21 -4.43 23.18 9.12
N GLY A 22 -4.00 21.98 8.74
CA GLY A 22 -2.60 21.70 8.45
C GLY A 22 -2.05 22.58 7.33
N ARG A 23 -2.81 22.76 6.25
CA ARG A 23 -2.44 23.66 5.14
C ARG A 23 -2.33 25.13 5.57
N GLN A 24 -3.06 25.54 6.60
CA GLN A 24 -2.98 26.87 7.21
C GLN A 24 -1.79 27.01 8.18
N GLY A 25 -0.91 26.01 8.28
CA GLY A 25 0.27 26.02 9.15
C GLY A 25 -0.01 25.66 10.61
N LYS A 26 -1.19 25.10 10.94
CA LYS A 26 -1.46 24.63 12.30
C LYS A 26 -0.77 23.29 12.55
N SER A 27 -0.12 23.14 13.69
CA SER A 27 0.40 21.87 14.17
C SER A 27 -0.74 21.06 14.78
N ILE A 28 -0.96 19.85 14.28
CA ILE A 28 -2.08 18.99 14.69
C ILE A 28 -1.53 17.59 14.94
N ILE A 29 -1.89 16.99 16.06
CA ILE A 29 -1.64 15.60 16.38
C ILE A 29 -2.99 14.89 16.46
N VAL A 30 -3.15 13.81 15.69
CA VAL A 30 -4.35 12.97 15.69
C VAL A 30 -3.94 11.54 16.06
N SER A 31 -4.67 10.94 16.98
CA SER A 31 -4.50 9.54 17.35
C SER A 31 -5.74 8.74 16.94
N SER A 32 -5.55 7.64 16.24
CA SER A 32 -6.59 6.68 15.87
C SER A 32 -6.00 5.27 15.76
N HIS A 33 -6.82 4.25 16.05
CA HIS A 33 -6.49 2.86 15.75
C HIS A 33 -6.94 2.44 14.34
N ILE A 34 -7.63 3.33 13.63
CA ILE A 34 -8.12 3.09 12.27
C ILE A 34 -7.11 3.67 11.28
N LEU A 35 -6.21 2.82 10.80
CA LEU A 35 -5.02 3.24 10.06
C LEU A 35 -5.35 3.94 8.74
N HIS A 36 -6.35 3.48 7.98
CA HIS A 36 -6.76 4.13 6.73
C HIS A 36 -7.29 5.56 6.91
N GLU A 37 -7.81 5.90 8.11
CA GLU A 37 -8.21 7.27 8.42
C GLU A 37 -6.96 8.18 8.56
N ILE A 38 -5.92 7.66 9.21
CA ILE A 38 -4.64 8.36 9.35
C ILE A 38 -4.00 8.60 7.98
N GLU A 39 -3.89 7.56 7.14
CA GLU A 39 -3.37 7.69 5.77
C GLU A 39 -4.12 8.72 4.95
N SER A 40 -5.44 8.80 5.13
CA SER A 40 -6.26 9.80 4.43
C SER A 40 -5.94 11.25 4.83
N MET A 41 -5.27 11.48 5.96
CA MET A 41 -4.96 12.80 6.50
C MET A 41 -3.52 13.23 6.30
N THR A 42 -2.57 12.32 6.51
CA THR A 42 -1.12 12.60 6.52
C THR A 42 -0.31 11.38 6.11
N GLN A 43 0.85 11.62 5.55
CA GLN A 43 1.88 10.61 5.33
C GLN A 43 2.87 10.52 6.49
N ASN A 44 2.98 11.57 7.32
CA ASN A 44 3.86 11.55 8.48
C ASN A 44 3.15 10.95 9.69
N ILE A 45 3.68 9.87 10.19
CA ILE A 45 3.08 9.06 11.24
C ILE A 45 4.05 8.73 12.37
N LEU A 46 3.47 8.40 13.50
CA LEU A 46 4.13 7.79 14.65
C LEU A 46 3.36 6.52 15.02
N LEU A 47 3.97 5.36 14.81
CA LEU A 47 3.38 4.07 15.19
C LEU A 47 3.76 3.71 16.62
N ILE A 48 2.76 3.47 17.44
CA ILE A 48 2.94 3.11 18.85
C ILE A 48 2.28 1.76 19.12
N ASN A 49 3.00 0.85 19.77
CA ASN A 49 2.46 -0.40 20.27
C ASN A 49 3.00 -0.68 21.67
N GLN A 50 2.13 -1.07 22.60
CA GLN A 50 2.47 -1.40 23.99
C GLN A 50 3.35 -0.33 24.68
N GLY A 51 3.08 0.95 24.43
CA GLY A 51 3.83 2.07 25.01
C GLY A 51 5.22 2.31 24.40
N ARG A 52 5.55 1.65 23.30
CA ARG A 52 6.81 1.84 22.55
C ARG A 52 6.53 2.41 21.19
N ILE A 53 7.42 3.31 20.73
CA ILE A 53 7.43 3.78 19.35
C ILE A 53 8.04 2.66 18.49
N LEU A 54 7.27 2.17 17.50
CA LEU A 54 7.72 1.17 16.53
C LEU A 54 8.37 1.84 15.31
N ALA A 55 7.79 2.94 14.84
CA ALA A 55 8.29 3.69 13.69
C ALA A 55 7.81 5.14 13.74
N GLU A 56 8.57 6.04 13.13
CA GLU A 56 8.28 7.46 12.99
C GLU A 56 8.73 7.95 11.62
N GLY A 57 7.92 8.73 10.94
CA GLY A 57 8.24 9.38 9.67
C GLY A 57 7.18 9.20 8.60
N ASP A 58 7.61 9.31 7.34
CA ASP A 58 6.75 9.08 6.18
C ASP A 58 6.42 7.60 6.01
N VAL A 59 5.15 7.28 5.73
CA VAL A 59 4.66 5.90 5.59
C VAL A 59 5.43 5.12 4.53
N HIS A 60 5.72 5.76 3.38
CA HIS A 60 6.44 5.10 2.29
C HIS A 60 7.90 4.84 2.68
N GLN A 61 8.56 5.83 3.33
CA GLN A 61 9.93 5.64 3.84
C GLN A 61 10.01 4.54 4.90
N ILE A 62 9.00 4.46 5.79
CA ILE A 62 8.93 3.37 6.78
C ILE A 62 8.75 2.03 6.07
N ARG A 63 7.91 1.99 5.02
CA ARG A 63 7.71 0.78 4.21
C ARG A 63 9.00 0.34 3.53
N ASP A 64 9.74 1.27 2.95
CA ASP A 64 11.03 1.00 2.29
C ASP A 64 12.10 0.46 3.25
N LEU A 65 12.05 0.87 4.52
CA LEU A 65 12.95 0.34 5.56
C LEU A 65 12.63 -1.11 5.97
N ILE A 66 11.44 -1.61 5.64
CA ILE A 66 11.01 -2.99 5.90
C ILE A 66 11.44 -3.92 4.75
N ASP A 67 12.46 -3.55 4.02
CA ASP A 67 12.96 -4.11 2.76
C ASP A 67 13.28 -5.62 2.72
N THR A 68 13.14 -6.34 3.81
CA THR A 68 13.36 -7.79 3.84
C THR A 68 12.16 -8.59 3.31
N HIS A 69 11.02 -7.93 3.05
CA HIS A 69 9.81 -8.59 2.56
C HIS A 69 9.48 -8.15 1.14
N PRO A 70 9.27 -9.11 0.25
CA PRO A 70 8.87 -8.82 -1.12
C PRO A 70 7.57 -8.01 -1.17
N HIS A 71 7.49 -7.08 -2.11
CA HIS A 71 6.23 -6.41 -2.43
C HIS A 71 5.29 -7.38 -3.15
N THR A 72 4.05 -7.39 -2.72
CA THR A 72 3.00 -8.22 -3.30
C THR A 72 2.13 -7.39 -4.23
N VAL A 73 2.00 -7.82 -5.48
CA VAL A 73 1.18 -7.17 -6.49
C VAL A 73 0.14 -8.17 -7.00
N HIS A 74 -1.13 -7.84 -6.82
CA HIS A 74 -2.24 -8.61 -7.36
C HIS A 74 -2.63 -8.03 -8.72
N ILE A 75 -2.65 -8.88 -9.75
CA ILE A 75 -2.99 -8.49 -11.12
C ILE A 75 -4.09 -9.40 -11.62
N ARG A 76 -5.27 -8.85 -11.87
CA ARG A 76 -6.39 -9.57 -12.45
C ARG A 76 -6.43 -9.32 -13.96
N ALA A 77 -6.48 -10.41 -14.73
CA ALA A 77 -6.43 -10.37 -16.19
C ALA A 77 -7.26 -11.50 -16.81
N ASP A 78 -7.58 -11.38 -18.11
CA ASP A 78 -8.31 -12.41 -18.85
C ASP A 78 -7.52 -13.73 -18.94
N ASP A 79 -6.20 -13.68 -19.09
CA ASP A 79 -5.31 -14.85 -19.08
C ASP A 79 -4.20 -14.70 -18.04
N PRO A 80 -4.47 -15.06 -16.77
CA PRO A 80 -3.48 -15.00 -15.69
C PRO A 80 -2.25 -15.86 -15.95
N ARG A 81 -2.40 -16.97 -16.70
CA ARG A 81 -1.29 -17.88 -17.01
C ARG A 81 -0.35 -17.31 -18.07
N ALA A 82 -0.88 -16.63 -19.08
CA ALA A 82 -0.05 -15.93 -20.07
C ALA A 82 0.73 -14.80 -19.40
N LEU A 83 0.07 -14.03 -18.54
CA LEU A 83 0.68 -12.95 -17.76
C LEU A 83 1.78 -13.47 -16.84
N ALA A 84 1.56 -14.54 -16.10
CA ALA A 84 2.55 -15.17 -15.23
C ALA A 84 3.80 -15.61 -16.00
N ARG A 85 3.63 -16.17 -17.22
CA ARG A 85 4.77 -16.58 -18.08
C ARG A 85 5.66 -15.39 -18.47
N GLN A 86 5.09 -14.23 -18.68
CA GLN A 86 5.85 -13.00 -18.96
C GLN A 86 6.72 -12.62 -17.78
N PHE A 87 6.16 -12.69 -16.56
CA PHE A 87 6.87 -12.29 -15.36
C PHE A 87 7.92 -13.29 -14.88
N LEU A 88 7.76 -14.59 -15.16
CA LEU A 88 8.75 -15.61 -14.82
C LEU A 88 10.12 -15.41 -15.50
N ALA A 89 10.20 -14.59 -16.54
CA ALA A 89 11.45 -14.28 -17.24
C ALA A 89 12.32 -13.26 -16.49
N TYR A 90 11.85 -12.68 -15.38
CA TYR A 90 12.52 -11.56 -14.72
C TYR A 90 13.03 -11.92 -13.34
N ASP A 91 14.30 -11.62 -13.07
CA ASP A 91 15.00 -11.97 -11.83
C ASP A 91 14.47 -11.22 -10.58
N ASP A 92 13.77 -10.11 -10.77
CA ASP A 92 13.15 -9.34 -9.69
C ASP A 92 11.81 -9.92 -9.24
N VAL A 93 11.27 -10.90 -9.95
CA VAL A 93 10.08 -11.67 -9.55
C VAL A 93 10.53 -12.91 -8.80
N ILE A 94 10.27 -12.93 -7.50
CA ILE A 94 10.72 -13.99 -6.60
C ILE A 94 9.63 -14.99 -6.23
N GLY A 95 8.38 -14.67 -6.52
CA GLY A 95 7.23 -15.55 -6.29
C GLY A 95 6.07 -15.22 -7.19
N LEU A 96 5.33 -16.27 -7.57
CA LEU A 96 4.09 -16.18 -8.33
C LEU A 96 3.08 -17.18 -7.78
N GLU A 97 1.89 -16.69 -7.48
CA GLU A 97 0.75 -17.50 -7.05
C GLU A 97 -0.48 -17.17 -7.89
N PHE A 98 -1.41 -18.11 -8.02
CA PHE A 98 -2.68 -17.89 -8.71
C PHE A 98 -3.80 -17.82 -7.66
N ASP A 99 -4.61 -16.76 -7.74
CA ASP A 99 -5.81 -16.60 -6.94
C ASP A 99 -7.01 -16.32 -7.87
N GLY A 100 -7.70 -17.40 -8.25
CA GLY A 100 -8.82 -17.32 -9.19
C GLY A 100 -8.39 -16.81 -10.58
N ASP A 101 -8.87 -15.63 -10.94
CA ASP A 101 -8.56 -14.89 -12.18
C ASP A 101 -7.42 -13.87 -12.00
N ALA A 102 -6.74 -13.91 -10.85
CA ALA A 102 -5.61 -13.06 -10.55
C ALA A 102 -4.28 -13.85 -10.49
N VAL A 103 -3.21 -13.12 -10.77
CA VAL A 103 -1.82 -13.50 -10.47
C VAL A 103 -1.34 -12.62 -9.33
N VAL A 104 -0.83 -13.26 -8.28
CA VAL A 104 -0.16 -12.62 -7.17
C VAL A 104 1.34 -12.71 -7.42
N VAL A 105 1.96 -11.56 -7.66
CA VAL A 105 3.39 -11.45 -7.94
C VAL A 105 4.10 -10.94 -6.71
N GLN A 106 5.19 -11.59 -6.31
CA GLN A 106 6.10 -11.11 -5.29
C GLN A 106 7.39 -10.59 -5.95
N THR A 107 7.73 -9.34 -5.70
CA THR A 107 8.91 -8.69 -6.25
C THR A 107 9.75 -8.01 -5.18
N ASN A 108 11.06 -8.05 -5.34
CA ASN A 108 12.02 -7.33 -4.49
C ASN A 108 12.42 -5.96 -5.09
N ARG A 109 11.88 -5.59 -6.27
CA ARG A 109 12.13 -4.31 -6.95
C ARG A 109 10.83 -3.73 -7.49
N PRO A 110 9.96 -3.19 -6.62
CA PRO A 110 8.63 -2.74 -7.02
C PRO A 110 8.65 -1.69 -8.14
N ASP A 111 9.52 -0.68 -8.06
CA ASP A 111 9.61 0.37 -9.08
C ASP A 111 9.94 -0.19 -10.46
N THR A 112 10.91 -1.11 -10.52
CA THR A 112 11.30 -1.79 -11.76
C THR A 112 10.15 -2.64 -12.30
N PHE A 113 9.45 -3.33 -11.39
CA PHE A 113 8.31 -4.17 -11.74
C PHE A 113 7.16 -3.34 -12.32
N TYR A 114 6.77 -2.24 -11.67
CA TYR A 114 5.69 -1.36 -12.15
C TYR A 114 6.02 -0.67 -13.47
N MET A 115 7.26 -0.24 -13.66
CA MET A 115 7.71 0.33 -14.93
C MET A 115 7.54 -0.68 -16.06
N ARG A 116 8.02 -1.92 -15.86
CA ARG A 116 7.89 -3.02 -16.82
C ARG A 116 6.45 -3.44 -17.07
N LEU A 117 5.63 -3.52 -16.02
CA LEU A 117 4.21 -3.81 -16.14
C LEU A 117 3.52 -2.80 -17.06
N THR A 118 3.87 -1.51 -16.91
CA THR A 118 3.33 -0.43 -17.74
C THR A 118 3.79 -0.55 -19.20
N GLU A 119 5.06 -0.87 -19.44
CA GLU A 119 5.63 -1.07 -20.78
C GLU A 119 4.95 -2.25 -21.49
N LEU A 120 4.87 -3.40 -20.84
CA LEU A 120 4.22 -4.61 -21.38
C LEU A 120 2.71 -4.39 -21.65
N ALA A 121 2.05 -3.63 -20.79
CA ALA A 121 0.64 -3.26 -21.01
C ALA A 121 0.49 -2.35 -22.24
N ALA A 122 1.38 -1.38 -22.42
CA ALA A 122 1.38 -0.47 -23.59
C ALA A 122 1.66 -1.22 -24.91
N GLU A 123 2.49 -2.25 -24.88
CA GLU A 123 2.78 -3.14 -26.01
C GLU A 123 1.66 -4.14 -26.31
N GLY A 124 0.67 -4.24 -25.45
CA GLY A 124 -0.42 -5.23 -25.56
C GLY A 124 0.02 -6.68 -25.24
N ALA A 125 1.20 -6.86 -24.67
CA ALA A 125 1.80 -8.16 -24.40
C ALA A 125 1.11 -8.92 -23.24
N LEU A 126 0.35 -8.19 -22.39
CA LEU A 126 -0.30 -8.73 -21.20
C LEU A 126 -1.77 -9.15 -21.45
N GLY A 127 -2.30 -8.91 -22.66
CA GLY A 127 -3.74 -9.02 -22.90
C GLY A 127 -4.52 -7.96 -22.12
N THR A 128 -5.76 -8.26 -21.74
CA THR A 128 -6.60 -7.34 -20.96
C THR A 128 -6.29 -7.47 -19.48
N VAL A 129 -5.70 -6.44 -18.90
CA VAL A 129 -5.53 -6.31 -17.44
C VAL A 129 -6.70 -5.49 -16.90
N HIS A 130 -7.44 -6.04 -15.92
CA HIS A 130 -8.63 -5.42 -15.34
C HIS A 130 -8.30 -4.61 -14.09
N GLU A 131 -7.34 -5.10 -13.31
CA GLU A 131 -7.02 -4.51 -12.02
C GLU A 131 -5.58 -4.82 -11.61
N VAL A 132 -4.93 -3.83 -11.02
CA VAL A 132 -3.62 -3.98 -10.35
C VAL A 132 -3.73 -3.37 -8.98
N THR A 133 -3.44 -4.14 -7.94
CA THR A 133 -3.47 -3.68 -6.54
C THR A 133 -2.24 -4.16 -5.78
N SER A 134 -1.81 -3.37 -4.80
CA SER A 134 -0.75 -3.72 -3.85
C SER A 134 -1.32 -3.74 -2.44
N PRO A 135 -1.72 -4.90 -1.93
CA PRO A 135 -2.36 -5.01 -0.61
C PRO A 135 -1.41 -4.69 0.55
N ASP A 136 -0.12 -4.79 0.35
CA ASP A 136 0.92 -4.54 1.34
C ASP A 136 1.53 -3.13 1.28
N ASP A 137 1.06 -2.28 0.37
CA ASP A 137 1.50 -0.88 0.22
C ASP A 137 0.63 0.10 1.03
N ASN A 138 0.19 -0.31 2.22
CA ASN A 138 -0.62 0.51 3.10
C ASN A 138 -0.13 0.44 4.55
N LEU A 139 -0.55 1.42 5.37
CA LEU A 139 -0.16 1.54 6.76
C LEU A 139 -0.56 0.32 7.61
N GLN A 140 -1.64 -0.36 7.25
CA GLN A 140 -2.10 -1.58 7.92
C GLN A 140 -1.07 -2.71 7.78
N ALA A 141 -0.53 -2.91 6.59
CA ALA A 141 0.49 -3.93 6.32
C ALA A 141 1.79 -3.60 7.06
N VAL A 142 2.24 -2.33 6.99
CA VAL A 142 3.41 -1.83 7.72
C VAL A 142 3.28 -2.09 9.23
N PHE A 143 2.14 -1.74 9.81
CA PHE A 143 1.88 -1.96 11.24
C PHE A 143 1.90 -3.45 11.61
N GLN A 144 1.21 -4.29 10.85
CA GLN A 144 1.16 -5.74 11.10
C GLN A 144 2.55 -6.37 11.04
N TYR A 145 3.40 -5.89 10.14
CA TYR A 145 4.77 -6.34 10.01
C TYR A 145 5.59 -5.98 11.26
N LEU A 146 5.59 -4.68 11.64
CA LEU A 146 6.36 -4.18 12.78
C LEU A 146 5.94 -4.75 14.14
N VAL A 147 4.68 -5.17 14.27
CA VAL A 147 4.18 -5.81 15.51
C VAL A 147 4.61 -7.29 15.61
N LYS A 148 4.87 -7.95 14.47
CA LYS A 148 5.28 -9.37 14.42
C LYS A 148 6.81 -9.55 14.47
N ALA A 149 7.57 -8.51 14.12
CA ALA A 149 9.03 -8.50 14.16
C ALA A 149 9.54 -8.30 15.60
#